data_abd73ea6fc68cf2259af9bcf881ce9a4
#
_entry.id   abd73ea6fc68cf2259af9bcf881ce9a4
#
_cell.length_a   1.000
_cell.length_b   1.000
_cell.length_c   1.000
_cell.angle_alpha   90.00
_cell.angle_beta   90.00
_cell.angle_gamma   90.00
#
_symmetry.space_group_name_H-M   'P 1'
#
loop_
_entity.id
_entity.type
_entity.pdbx_description
1 polymer ?
#
loop_
_entity_poly.entity_id
_entity_poly.type
_entity_poly.pdbx_seq_one_letter_code
_entity_poly.pdbx_strand_id
1 'polypeptide(L)'
;LKADEMLKPGVVSELWRKFTEYHTSIEFYNEVKYIFKDYITDIPNVENTLSPRGWDNGNDMIGTDCQTVMHSPIDFSSRTPHIDNPREIYAGLLYMPYPEDDSTGGEFQIHRSVGQIKRVNEIGGREVGVENQGSIVKSVPYKRNTFVMFCNNSSNSVHSVSKRENATLHRRSVNVIAEYNRVAKKSMFEIEEFRK
;
A
#
# COMPACT_ATOMS: atom_id res chain seq x y z
N LEU A 1 -4.23 11.92 -7.74
CA LEU A 1 -5.69 11.71 -7.66
C LEU A 1 -5.97 10.54 -6.75
N LYS A 2 -7.06 10.60 -5.98
CA LYS A 2 -7.60 9.52 -5.16
C LYS A 2 -8.84 8.92 -5.83
N ALA A 3 -9.30 7.79 -5.31
CA ALA A 3 -10.45 7.10 -5.88
C ALA A 3 -11.71 7.98 -5.97
N ASP A 4 -12.01 8.74 -4.92
CA ASP A 4 -13.18 9.64 -4.90
C ASP A 4 -13.14 10.74 -5.96
N GLU A 5 -11.96 11.13 -6.41
CA GLU A 5 -11.76 12.06 -7.53
C GLU A 5 -11.82 11.32 -8.87
N MET A 6 -11.14 10.17 -8.99
CA MET A 6 -11.07 9.40 -10.25
C MET A 6 -12.44 8.83 -10.66
N LEU A 7 -13.33 8.57 -9.70
CA LEU A 7 -14.69 8.08 -9.97
C LEU A 7 -15.63 9.16 -10.50
N LYS A 8 -15.27 10.45 -10.40
CA LYS A 8 -16.09 11.53 -10.95
C LYS A 8 -16.07 11.53 -12.49
N PRO A 9 -17.21 11.75 -13.14
CA PRO A 9 -17.28 11.81 -14.60
C PRO A 9 -16.31 12.84 -15.18
N GLY A 10 -15.57 12.45 -16.22
CA GLY A 10 -14.70 13.36 -16.97
C GLY A 10 -13.35 13.69 -16.33
N VAL A 11 -13.06 13.23 -15.12
CA VAL A 11 -11.76 13.48 -14.45
C VAL A 11 -10.66 12.59 -15.03
N VAL A 12 -10.97 11.34 -15.31
CA VAL A 12 -10.05 10.38 -15.96
C VAL A 12 -10.74 9.69 -17.12
N SER A 13 -10.01 8.93 -17.94
CA SER A 13 -10.61 8.12 -18.98
C SER A 13 -11.54 7.05 -18.41
N GLU A 14 -12.49 6.59 -19.21
CA GLU A 14 -13.44 5.53 -18.81
C GLU A 14 -12.72 4.25 -18.36
N LEU A 15 -11.59 3.90 -19.00
CA LEU A 15 -10.76 2.77 -18.59
C LEU A 15 -10.24 2.94 -17.15
N TRP A 16 -9.73 4.11 -16.83
CA TRP A 16 -9.24 4.40 -15.48
C TRP A 16 -10.36 4.47 -14.45
N ARG A 17 -11.52 4.98 -14.83
CA ARG A 17 -12.69 4.99 -13.96
C ARG A 17 -13.12 3.55 -13.60
N LYS A 18 -13.25 2.67 -14.61
CA LYS A 18 -13.57 1.25 -14.39
C LYS A 18 -12.50 0.52 -13.59
N PHE A 19 -11.21 0.81 -13.84
CA PHE A 19 -10.13 0.27 -13.04
C PHE A 19 -10.28 0.64 -11.56
N THR A 20 -10.58 1.91 -11.28
CA THR A 20 -10.78 2.41 -9.92
C THR A 20 -12.03 1.78 -9.28
N GLU A 21 -13.15 1.74 -9.99
CA GLU A 21 -14.40 1.09 -9.52
C GLU A 21 -14.14 -0.35 -9.06
N TYR A 22 -13.47 -1.14 -9.91
CA TYR A 22 -13.18 -2.52 -9.60
C TYR A 22 -12.25 -2.65 -8.38
N HIS A 23 -11.13 -1.92 -8.35
CA HIS A 23 -10.14 -2.06 -7.28
C HIS A 23 -10.56 -1.44 -5.94
N THR A 24 -11.67 -0.71 -5.91
CA THR A 24 -12.29 -0.23 -4.67
C THR A 24 -13.59 -0.98 -4.33
N SER A 25 -13.95 -2.00 -5.09
CA SER A 25 -15.17 -2.76 -4.91
C SER A 25 -15.05 -3.86 -3.84
N ILE A 26 -16.20 -4.34 -3.40
CA ILE A 26 -16.28 -5.47 -2.48
C ILE A 26 -15.84 -6.80 -3.14
N GLU A 27 -16.04 -6.93 -4.45
CA GLU A 27 -15.57 -8.07 -5.24
C GLU A 27 -14.05 -8.17 -5.14
N PHE A 28 -13.33 -7.10 -5.44
CA PHE A 28 -11.87 -7.08 -5.36
C PHE A 28 -11.38 -7.31 -3.93
N TYR A 29 -12.02 -6.70 -2.94
CA TYR A 29 -11.70 -6.94 -1.53
C TYR A 29 -11.80 -8.43 -1.16
N ASN A 30 -12.87 -9.09 -1.58
CA ASN A 30 -13.09 -10.52 -1.33
C ASN A 30 -12.11 -11.41 -2.09
N GLU A 31 -11.70 -11.04 -3.31
CA GLU A 31 -10.64 -11.72 -4.05
C GLU A 31 -9.31 -11.66 -3.31
N VAL A 32 -8.91 -10.47 -2.83
CA VAL A 32 -7.68 -10.31 -2.03
C VAL A 32 -7.76 -11.16 -0.77
N LYS A 33 -8.88 -11.11 -0.07
CA LYS A 33 -9.10 -11.95 1.11
C LYS A 33 -8.96 -13.44 0.80
N TYR A 34 -9.52 -13.90 -0.33
CA TYR A 34 -9.39 -15.30 -0.76
C TYR A 34 -7.95 -15.69 -1.09
N ILE A 35 -7.20 -14.82 -1.78
CA ILE A 35 -5.79 -15.05 -2.12
C ILE A 35 -4.93 -15.23 -0.87
N PHE A 36 -5.18 -14.44 0.17
CA PHE A 36 -4.38 -14.43 1.40
C PHE A 36 -4.96 -15.27 2.55
N LYS A 37 -6.05 -16.01 2.34
CA LYS A 37 -6.80 -16.75 3.38
C LYS A 37 -5.95 -17.72 4.22
N ASP A 38 -4.92 -18.31 3.63
CA ASP A 38 -4.06 -19.29 4.29
C ASP A 38 -2.91 -18.63 5.09
N TYR A 39 -2.74 -17.33 4.94
CA TYR A 39 -1.67 -16.55 5.57
C TYR A 39 -2.17 -15.52 6.56
N ILE A 40 -3.40 -15.05 6.39
CA ILE A 40 -4.00 -14.02 7.22
C ILE A 40 -5.46 -14.40 7.49
N THR A 41 -5.72 -14.77 8.74
CA THR A 41 -7.05 -15.18 9.18
C THR A 41 -7.94 -14.00 9.59
N ASP A 42 -7.34 -12.86 9.91
CA ASP A 42 -8.03 -11.74 10.56
C ASP A 42 -8.48 -10.62 9.62
N ILE A 43 -8.43 -10.86 8.29
CA ILE A 43 -9.04 -9.92 7.34
C ILE A 43 -10.55 -9.91 7.58
N PRO A 44 -11.13 -8.74 7.93
CA PRO A 44 -12.54 -8.67 8.33
C PRO A 44 -13.49 -9.07 7.21
N ASN A 45 -14.60 -9.65 7.58
CA ASN A 45 -15.72 -9.81 6.66
C ASN A 45 -16.42 -8.48 6.48
N VAL A 46 -16.71 -8.13 5.23
CA VAL A 46 -17.52 -6.98 4.85
C VAL A 46 -18.78 -7.51 4.19
N GLU A 47 -19.94 -7.21 4.79
CA GLU A 47 -21.23 -7.67 4.28
C GLU A 47 -21.89 -6.68 3.32
N ASN A 48 -21.48 -5.41 3.42
CA ASN A 48 -22.09 -4.31 2.68
C ASN A 48 -21.05 -3.54 1.86
N THR A 49 -21.33 -2.29 1.58
CA THR A 49 -20.48 -1.39 0.80
C THR A 49 -19.19 -1.02 1.56
N LEU A 50 -18.13 -0.88 0.81
CA LEU A 50 -16.89 -0.27 1.28
C LEU A 50 -17.01 1.26 1.13
N SER A 51 -16.47 2.00 2.08
CA SER A 51 -16.42 3.47 1.97
C SER A 51 -15.11 3.92 1.32
N PRO A 52 -15.01 5.16 0.81
CA PRO A 52 -13.74 5.76 0.47
C PRO A 52 -12.83 5.87 1.69
N ARG A 53 -11.54 5.63 1.50
CA ARG A 53 -10.51 5.70 2.55
C ARG A 53 -10.51 7.07 3.24
N GLY A 54 -10.49 7.04 4.56
CA GLY A 54 -10.42 8.25 5.38
C GLY A 54 -11.73 9.00 5.56
N TRP A 55 -12.83 8.44 5.08
CA TRP A 55 -14.16 8.97 5.37
C TRP A 55 -14.64 8.41 6.72
N ASP A 56 -14.87 9.31 7.66
CA ASP A 56 -15.40 8.97 8.98
C ASP A 56 -16.96 8.93 8.96
N ASN A 57 -17.52 8.15 8.04
CA ASN A 57 -18.97 8.08 7.79
C ASN A 57 -19.74 7.22 8.81
N GLY A 58 -19.21 7.04 10.00
CA GLY A 58 -19.94 6.49 11.13
C GLY A 58 -20.29 5.00 11.11
N ASN A 59 -20.44 4.36 9.94
CA ASN A 59 -20.93 2.98 9.84
C ASN A 59 -19.99 2.02 9.10
N ASP A 60 -19.11 2.52 8.23
CA ASP A 60 -18.25 1.64 7.43
C ASP A 60 -16.91 1.41 8.13
N MET A 61 -16.64 0.15 8.47
CA MET A 61 -15.41 -0.22 9.18
C MET A 61 -14.17 -0.19 8.28
N ILE A 62 -14.35 -0.42 6.98
CA ILE A 62 -13.27 -0.53 6.00
C ILE A 62 -13.39 0.55 4.94
N GLY A 63 -12.29 1.24 4.70
CA GLY A 63 -12.14 2.18 3.60
C GLY A 63 -11.19 1.65 2.53
N THR A 64 -11.54 1.88 1.27
CA THR A 64 -10.70 1.53 0.12
C THR A 64 -10.26 2.76 -0.65
N ASP A 65 -9.10 2.67 -1.28
CA ASP A 65 -8.57 3.72 -2.13
C ASP A 65 -7.85 3.12 -3.34
N CYS A 66 -7.89 3.85 -4.43
CA CYS A 66 -7.11 3.62 -5.63
C CYS A 66 -6.52 4.97 -6.02
N GLN A 67 -5.23 5.18 -5.78
CA GLN A 67 -4.62 6.50 -5.94
C GLN A 67 -3.41 6.48 -6.85
N THR A 68 -3.30 7.48 -7.72
CA THR A 68 -2.09 7.71 -8.49
C THR A 68 -1.01 8.34 -7.61
N VAL A 69 0.19 7.79 -7.67
CA VAL A 69 1.34 8.25 -6.88
C VAL A 69 2.50 8.56 -7.82
N MET A 70 3.12 9.70 -7.60
CA MET A 70 4.35 10.10 -8.29
C MET A 70 5.39 10.52 -7.25
N HIS A 71 6.58 9.94 -7.34
CA HIS A 71 7.73 10.33 -6.54
C HIS A 71 8.78 11.02 -7.39
N SER A 72 9.31 12.14 -6.88
CA SER A 72 10.40 12.87 -7.52
C SER A 72 11.64 11.98 -7.66
N PRO A 73 12.37 12.06 -8.77
CA PRO A 73 13.63 11.35 -8.93
C PRO A 73 14.72 11.85 -7.98
N ILE A 74 14.62 13.08 -7.49
CA ILE A 74 15.63 13.73 -6.65
C ILE A 74 15.38 13.43 -5.17
N ASP A 75 14.14 13.60 -4.69
CA ASP A 75 13.81 13.58 -3.26
C ASP A 75 13.41 12.20 -2.76
N PHE A 76 12.94 11.31 -3.65
CA PHE A 76 12.40 10.00 -3.32
C PHE A 76 13.03 8.89 -4.16
N SER A 77 14.35 8.84 -4.14
CA SER A 77 15.07 7.78 -4.85
C SER A 77 14.98 6.42 -4.18
N SER A 78 14.61 6.37 -2.89
CA SER A 78 14.45 5.13 -2.14
C SER A 78 13.45 5.30 -0.98
N ARG A 79 12.99 4.19 -0.43
CA ARG A 79 12.27 4.15 0.85
C ARG A 79 12.97 3.17 1.78
N THR A 80 13.28 3.64 2.97
CA THR A 80 13.89 2.82 4.02
C THR A 80 12.96 1.69 4.46
N PRO A 81 13.47 0.62 5.07
CA PRO A 81 12.65 -0.45 5.62
C PRO A 81 11.59 0.08 6.58
N HIS A 82 10.36 -0.32 6.34
CA HIS A 82 9.19 0.12 7.11
C HIS A 82 8.07 -0.92 7.03
N ILE A 83 7.08 -0.72 7.86
CA ILE A 83 5.76 -1.36 7.79
C ILE A 83 4.76 -0.25 7.53
N ASP A 84 3.77 -0.50 6.70
CA ASP A 84 2.69 0.44 6.44
C ASP A 84 1.86 0.70 7.70
N ASN A 85 0.98 1.70 7.62
CA ASN A 85 0.09 2.06 8.70
C ASN A 85 -0.60 0.81 9.29
N PRO A 86 -0.53 0.59 10.61
CA PRO A 86 -1.17 -0.57 11.26
C PRO A 86 -2.65 -0.77 10.95
N ARG A 87 -3.35 0.26 10.49
CA ARG A 87 -4.73 0.14 10.04
C ARG A 87 -4.88 -0.39 8.61
N GLU A 88 -3.83 -0.34 7.80
CA GLU A 88 -3.88 -0.90 6.46
C GLU A 88 -3.97 -2.42 6.52
N ILE A 89 -4.91 -2.99 5.76
CA ILE A 89 -5.17 -4.42 5.68
C ILE A 89 -4.30 -5.01 4.57
N TYR A 90 -4.33 -4.35 3.42
CA TYR A 90 -3.46 -4.66 2.30
C TYR A 90 -3.08 -3.40 1.53
N ALA A 91 -1.97 -3.49 0.82
CA ALA A 91 -1.55 -2.53 -0.18
C ALA A 91 -1.16 -3.22 -1.49
N GLY A 92 -1.50 -2.60 -2.59
CA GLY A 92 -1.12 -3.01 -3.94
C GLY A 92 -0.43 -1.86 -4.67
N LEU A 93 0.58 -2.18 -5.48
CA LEU A 93 1.37 -1.22 -6.25
C LEU A 93 1.39 -1.65 -7.71
N LEU A 94 0.62 -0.99 -8.57
CA LEU A 94 0.72 -1.15 -10.01
C LEU A 94 1.78 -0.19 -10.55
N TYR A 95 2.89 -0.72 -11.03
CA TYR A 95 3.99 0.09 -11.56
C TYR A 95 3.74 0.56 -12.98
N MET A 96 4.01 1.85 -13.19
CA MET A 96 3.77 2.55 -14.45
C MET A 96 4.96 3.42 -14.86
N PRO A 97 6.18 2.85 -15.00
CA PRO A 97 7.30 3.64 -15.51
C PRO A 97 6.98 4.25 -16.87
N TYR A 98 7.61 5.39 -17.15
CA TYR A 98 7.58 5.95 -18.50
C TYR A 98 8.26 4.99 -19.48
N PRO A 99 7.83 4.95 -20.76
CA PRO A 99 8.48 4.10 -21.76
C PRO A 99 9.98 4.39 -21.90
N GLU A 100 10.35 5.65 -21.73
CA GLU A 100 11.70 6.21 -21.85
C GLU A 100 12.50 6.19 -20.54
N ASP A 101 11.95 5.63 -19.46
CA ASP A 101 12.63 5.52 -18.16
C ASP A 101 13.69 4.42 -18.21
N ASP A 102 14.94 4.84 -18.31
CA ASP A 102 16.14 4.00 -18.36
C ASP A 102 16.84 3.83 -17.00
N SER A 103 16.24 4.34 -15.92
CA SER A 103 16.77 4.20 -14.58
C SER A 103 16.83 2.74 -14.13
N THR A 104 17.76 2.43 -13.26
CA THR A 104 17.88 1.13 -12.59
C THR A 104 17.49 1.26 -11.11
N GLY A 105 17.20 0.15 -10.43
CA GLY A 105 16.71 0.18 -9.05
C GLY A 105 15.23 0.49 -8.95
N GLY A 106 14.79 0.93 -7.78
CA GLY A 106 13.38 1.19 -7.48
C GLY A 106 12.56 -0.07 -7.24
N GLU A 107 13.22 -1.21 -7.03
CA GLU A 107 12.57 -2.49 -6.71
C GLU A 107 11.83 -2.39 -5.38
N PHE A 108 10.69 -3.04 -5.31
CA PHE A 108 10.03 -3.35 -4.06
C PHE A 108 10.75 -4.54 -3.41
N GLN A 109 11.21 -4.36 -2.18
CA GLN A 109 12.02 -5.33 -1.48
C GLN A 109 11.28 -5.82 -0.23
N ILE A 110 11.17 -7.13 -0.08
CA ILE A 110 10.60 -7.78 1.10
C ILE A 110 11.74 -8.24 1.98
N HIS A 111 11.68 -7.93 3.27
CA HIS A 111 12.68 -8.29 4.24
C HIS A 111 12.25 -9.48 5.09
N ARG A 112 13.23 -10.30 5.49
CA ARG A 112 13.01 -11.35 6.48
C ARG A 112 12.67 -10.73 7.83
N SER A 113 11.66 -11.25 8.49
CA SER A 113 11.41 -10.90 9.88
C SER A 113 12.53 -11.43 10.79
N VAL A 114 13.00 -10.61 11.72
CA VAL A 114 14.07 -10.94 12.67
C VAL A 114 13.63 -10.64 14.11
N GLY A 115 12.54 -11.22 14.53
CA GLY A 115 12.03 -11.05 15.89
C GLY A 115 11.17 -9.79 16.05
N GLN A 116 11.25 -9.16 17.21
CA GLN A 116 10.43 -7.98 17.52
C GLN A 116 10.86 -6.77 16.69
N ILE A 117 9.86 -6.08 16.10
CA ILE A 117 10.12 -4.85 15.35
C ILE A 117 10.65 -3.77 16.27
N LYS A 118 11.77 -3.16 15.85
CA LYS A 118 12.28 -1.96 16.50
C LYS A 118 11.92 -0.75 15.66
N ARG A 119 10.97 0.03 16.15
CA ARG A 119 10.55 1.29 15.55
C ARG A 119 11.65 2.34 15.65
N VAL A 120 11.86 3.09 14.58
CA VAL A 120 12.80 4.21 14.54
C VAL A 120 12.06 5.55 14.48
N ASN A 121 11.17 5.70 13.51
CA ASN A 121 10.44 6.94 13.25
C ASN A 121 9.09 6.65 12.58
N GLU A 122 8.15 7.60 12.69
CA GLU A 122 6.98 7.64 11.82
C GLU A 122 7.37 8.26 10.48
N ILE A 123 7.22 7.50 9.40
CA ILE A 123 7.43 7.98 8.06
C ILE A 123 6.09 8.51 7.54
N GLY A 124 6.02 9.81 7.28
CA GLY A 124 4.79 10.45 6.80
C GLY A 124 3.61 10.42 7.79
N GLY A 125 3.89 10.20 9.11
CA GLY A 125 2.90 10.18 10.18
C GLY A 125 1.98 8.94 10.19
N ARG A 126 2.28 7.90 9.41
CA ARG A 126 1.44 6.70 9.30
C ARG A 126 2.21 5.39 9.25
N GLU A 127 3.39 5.39 8.70
CA GLU A 127 4.25 4.21 8.54
C GLU A 127 5.21 4.05 9.71
N VAL A 128 5.65 2.83 9.96
CA VAL A 128 6.56 2.51 11.05
C VAL A 128 7.92 2.14 10.48
N GLY A 129 8.89 3.01 10.61
CA GLY A 129 10.28 2.73 10.24
C GLY A 129 10.87 1.60 11.09
N VAL A 130 11.71 0.76 10.49
CA VAL A 130 12.29 -0.44 11.10
C VAL A 130 13.82 -0.40 10.99
N GLU A 131 14.52 -0.58 12.11
CA GLU A 131 15.99 -0.66 12.15
C GLU A 131 16.53 -2.08 12.07
N ASN A 132 15.81 -3.05 12.59
CA ASN A 132 16.28 -4.41 12.76
C ASN A 132 15.71 -5.37 11.70
N GLN A 133 15.48 -4.88 10.49
CA GLN A 133 15.07 -5.73 9.38
C GLN A 133 16.15 -6.78 9.08
N GLY A 134 15.70 -7.96 8.65
CA GLY A 134 16.59 -9.01 8.17
C GLY A 134 17.02 -8.78 6.72
N SER A 135 17.66 -9.78 6.16
CA SER A 135 18.07 -9.78 4.75
C SER A 135 16.85 -9.67 3.81
N ILE A 136 17.08 -9.10 2.63
CA ILE A 136 16.09 -9.08 1.55
C ILE A 136 15.86 -10.52 1.10
N VAL A 137 14.60 -10.97 1.13
CA VAL A 137 14.19 -12.31 0.71
C VAL A 137 13.56 -12.32 -0.69
N LYS A 138 13.05 -11.17 -1.12
CA LYS A 138 12.46 -11.01 -2.44
C LYS A 138 12.62 -9.57 -2.91
N SER A 139 12.97 -9.40 -4.19
CA SER A 139 12.90 -8.13 -4.90
C SER A 139 11.94 -8.25 -6.08
N VAL A 140 11.09 -7.27 -6.26
CA VAL A 140 10.18 -7.17 -7.40
C VAL A 140 10.57 -5.94 -8.20
N PRO A 141 10.98 -6.09 -9.47
CA PRO A 141 11.49 -4.99 -10.26
C PRO A 141 10.43 -3.91 -10.53
N TYR A 142 10.86 -2.66 -10.57
CA TYR A 142 10.03 -1.54 -11.02
C TYR A 142 9.82 -1.60 -12.53
N LYS A 143 8.84 -2.39 -12.95
CA LYS A 143 8.58 -2.71 -14.35
C LYS A 143 7.13 -2.39 -14.72
N ARG A 144 6.91 -1.94 -15.95
CA ARG A 144 5.55 -1.69 -16.47
C ARG A 144 4.66 -2.91 -16.33
N ASN A 145 3.40 -2.70 -15.98
CA ASN A 145 2.38 -3.74 -15.77
C ASN A 145 2.74 -4.78 -14.70
N THR A 146 3.63 -4.43 -13.77
CA THR A 146 3.86 -5.26 -12.58
C THR A 146 2.94 -4.77 -11.48
N PHE A 147 2.10 -5.67 -10.97
CA PHE A 147 1.25 -5.43 -9.81
C PHE A 147 1.78 -6.24 -8.62
N VAL A 148 2.27 -5.54 -7.61
CA VAL A 148 2.72 -6.13 -6.34
C VAL A 148 1.61 -5.96 -5.34
N MET A 149 1.22 -7.02 -4.66
CA MET A 149 0.24 -6.96 -3.59
C MET A 149 0.76 -7.68 -2.34
N PHE A 150 0.52 -7.09 -1.19
CA PHE A 150 0.88 -7.66 0.09
C PHE A 150 -0.13 -7.25 1.17
N CYS A 151 -0.24 -8.08 2.19
CA CYS A 151 -1.02 -7.78 3.37
C CYS A 151 -0.13 -7.26 4.49
N ASN A 152 -0.67 -6.35 5.28
CA ASN A 152 0.05 -5.71 6.38
C ASN A 152 -0.24 -6.47 7.68
N ASN A 153 0.65 -7.38 8.06
CA ASN A 153 0.45 -8.29 9.20
C ASN A 153 1.58 -8.23 10.23
N SER A 154 2.03 -7.06 10.61
CA SER A 154 3.09 -6.86 11.62
C SER A 154 4.51 -7.14 11.12
N SER A 155 5.27 -7.91 11.88
CA SER A 155 6.70 -8.16 11.64
C SER A 155 7.02 -8.82 10.28
N ASN A 156 6.05 -9.44 9.64
CA ASN A 156 6.25 -10.13 8.36
C ASN A 156 6.05 -9.24 7.14
N SER A 157 5.54 -8.01 7.33
CA SER A 157 5.26 -7.08 6.25
C SER A 157 6.34 -6.00 6.06
N VAL A 158 7.53 -6.17 6.65
CA VAL A 158 8.65 -5.24 6.49
C VAL A 158 9.10 -5.21 5.04
N HIS A 159 9.05 -4.04 4.46
CA HIS A 159 9.44 -3.82 3.07
C HIS A 159 10.17 -2.49 2.87
N SER A 160 10.78 -2.33 1.72
CA SER A 160 11.49 -1.11 1.31
C SER A 160 11.40 -0.90 -0.20
N VAL A 161 11.87 0.23 -0.66
CA VAL A 161 12.12 0.48 -2.09
C VAL A 161 13.58 0.81 -2.25
N SER A 162 14.29 0.05 -3.10
CA SER A 162 15.69 0.31 -3.39
C SER A 162 15.87 1.68 -4.06
N LYS A 163 17.07 2.24 -3.90
CA LYS A 163 17.44 3.50 -4.54
C LYS A 163 17.37 3.34 -6.06
N ARG A 164 16.84 4.36 -6.72
CA ARG A 164 16.93 4.48 -8.20
C ARG A 164 18.21 5.21 -8.57
N GLU A 165 18.94 4.61 -9.51
CA GLU A 165 20.13 5.19 -10.08
C GLU A 165 19.82 5.77 -11.48
N ASN A 166 20.47 6.88 -11.83
CA ASN A 166 20.27 7.60 -13.09
C ASN A 166 18.82 8.06 -13.34
N ALA A 167 18.04 8.20 -12.29
CA ALA A 167 16.63 8.58 -12.41
C ALA A 167 16.50 10.06 -12.79
N THR A 168 15.94 10.33 -13.96
CA THR A 168 15.56 11.67 -14.43
C THR A 168 14.05 11.88 -14.46
N LEU A 169 13.29 10.79 -14.44
CA LEU A 169 11.84 10.78 -14.52
C LEU A 169 11.20 10.36 -13.19
N HIS A 170 9.99 10.83 -12.94
CA HIS A 170 9.23 10.45 -11.75
C HIS A 170 8.96 8.95 -11.70
N ARG A 171 9.07 8.36 -10.51
CA ARG A 171 8.54 7.01 -10.26
C ARG A 171 7.03 7.10 -10.15
N ARG A 172 6.32 6.32 -10.95
CA ARG A 172 4.85 6.31 -10.99
C ARG A 172 4.29 4.95 -10.58
N SER A 173 3.25 4.99 -9.77
CA SER A 173 2.43 3.82 -9.45
C SER A 173 0.98 4.19 -9.28
N VAL A 174 0.12 3.19 -9.33
CA VAL A 174 -1.21 3.27 -8.76
C VAL A 174 -1.21 2.41 -7.51
N ASN A 175 -1.56 3.01 -6.38
CA ASN A 175 -1.66 2.30 -5.11
C ASN A 175 -3.11 1.91 -4.85
N VAL A 176 -3.34 0.64 -4.58
CA VAL A 176 -4.65 0.08 -4.22
C VAL A 176 -4.58 -0.33 -2.76
N ILE A 177 -5.42 0.24 -1.92
CA ILE A 177 -5.31 0.12 -0.46
C ILE A 177 -6.67 -0.20 0.15
N ALA A 178 -6.68 -1.08 1.15
CA ALA A 178 -7.79 -1.17 2.09
C ALA A 178 -7.29 -0.97 3.52
N GLU A 179 -8.00 -0.19 4.31
CA GLU A 179 -7.65 0.07 5.70
C GLU A 179 -8.88 0.10 6.61
N TYR A 180 -8.70 -0.15 7.88
CA TYR A 180 -9.70 0.19 8.87
C TYR A 180 -9.91 1.70 8.93
N ASN A 181 -11.15 2.15 8.80
CA ASN A 181 -11.49 3.55 9.03
C ASN A 181 -11.25 3.94 10.50
N ARG A 182 -11.02 5.21 10.78
CA ARG A 182 -10.72 5.71 12.12
C ARG A 182 -11.81 5.37 13.14
N VAL A 183 -13.05 5.38 12.70
CA VAL A 183 -14.23 5.06 13.54
C VAL A 183 -14.21 3.60 14.03
N ALA A 184 -13.59 2.71 13.29
CA ALA A 184 -13.49 1.29 13.68
C ALA A 184 -12.62 1.08 14.92
N LYS A 185 -11.69 2.00 15.23
CA LYS A 185 -10.70 1.89 16.32
C LYS A 185 -9.97 0.53 16.30
N LYS A 186 -9.74 -0.02 15.11
CA LYS A 186 -9.09 -1.31 14.86
C LYS A 186 -7.83 -1.15 14.04
N SER A 187 -6.95 -2.11 14.16
CA SER A 187 -5.71 -2.23 13.39
C SER A 187 -5.41 -3.71 13.16
N MET A 188 -4.62 -4.02 12.14
CA MET A 188 -4.15 -5.37 11.85
C MET A 188 -3.17 -5.89 12.91
N PHE A 189 -2.47 -4.98 13.58
CA PHE A 189 -1.56 -5.28 14.67
C PHE A 189 -1.45 -4.06 15.60
N GLU A 190 -1.05 -4.31 16.83
CA GLU A 190 -0.84 -3.26 17.81
C GLU A 190 0.65 -2.93 17.95
N ILE A 191 0.95 -1.65 17.89
CA ILE A 191 2.24 -1.13 18.31
C ILE A 191 1.96 -0.41 19.63
N GLU A 192 2.62 -0.84 20.71
CA GLU A 192 2.36 -0.35 22.08
C GLU A 192 2.35 1.17 22.22
N GLU A 193 3.09 1.86 21.36
CA GLU A 193 3.17 3.33 21.36
C GLU A 193 1.99 4.05 20.67
N PHE A 194 1.14 3.36 19.93
CA PHE A 194 -0.10 3.95 19.39
C PHE A 194 -1.25 3.99 20.41
N ARG A 195 -1.02 3.48 21.61
CA ARG A 195 -2.01 3.46 22.70
C ARG A 195 -2.02 4.72 23.57
N LYS A 196 -1.26 5.75 23.23
CA LYS A 196 -1.21 7.01 24.00
C LYS A 196 -2.04 8.10 23.33
#